data_cfb913d5742dd9f56db29a56da7e6ee1
#
_entry.id   cfb913d5742dd9f56db29a56da7e6ee1
#
_cell.length_a   1.000
_cell.length_b   1.000
_cell.length_c   1.000
_cell.angle_alpha   90.00
_cell.angle_beta   90.00
_cell.angle_gamma   90.00
#
_symmetry.space_group_name_H-M   'P 1'
#
loop_
_entity.id
_entity.type
_entity.pdbx_description
1 polymer ?
#
loop_
_entity_poly.entity_id
_entity_poly.type
_entity_poly.pdbx_seq_one_letter_code
_entity_poly.pdbx_strand_id
1 'polypeptide(L)'
;MKSLKNLGLLALVLIAFTANAQTDKATTAKIVEAKNYVFVATSAIPLNSADINSVMSRMSGPANAGTINLTGGNYDLKITADSIVAYLPFYGRAYAAPYGLNNTESGYKFTSKKFKYESKKGKKKGWDIAIQTTDVKDNVRMNLNISESGYATLSVTSVNKQSITYNGYLSEIEKKSPAK
;
A
#
# COMPACT_ATOMS: atom_id res chain seq x y z
N MET A 1 -36.28 -29.15 14.67
CA MET A 1 -34.85 -29.41 14.92
C MET A 1 -33.97 -29.48 13.66
N LYS A 2 -34.47 -29.85 12.46
CA LYS A 2 -33.68 -29.83 11.20
C LYS A 2 -33.35 -28.43 10.68
N SER A 3 -34.24 -27.43 10.85
CA SER A 3 -34.02 -26.06 10.37
C SER A 3 -32.92 -25.33 11.13
N LEU A 4 -32.76 -25.54 12.44
CA LEU A 4 -31.71 -24.92 13.27
C LEU A 4 -30.32 -25.44 12.89
N LYS A 5 -30.19 -26.71 12.50
CA LYS A 5 -28.91 -27.28 12.02
C LYS A 5 -28.49 -26.69 10.68
N ASN A 6 -29.46 -26.44 9.77
CA ASN A 6 -29.20 -25.83 8.46
C ASN A 6 -28.82 -24.34 8.59
N LEU A 7 -29.41 -23.64 9.56
CA LEU A 7 -29.06 -22.23 9.85
C LEU A 7 -27.65 -22.10 10.40
N GLY A 8 -27.24 -23.04 11.29
CA GLY A 8 -25.87 -23.10 11.82
C GLY A 8 -24.83 -23.42 10.74
N LEU A 9 -25.15 -24.33 9.80
CA LEU A 9 -24.28 -24.66 8.69
C LEU A 9 -24.11 -23.49 7.71
N LEU A 10 -25.18 -22.75 7.43
CA LEU A 10 -25.17 -21.58 6.57
C LEU A 10 -24.32 -20.44 7.20
N ALA A 11 -24.43 -20.23 8.52
CA ALA A 11 -23.63 -19.25 9.25
C ALA A 11 -22.13 -19.63 9.24
N LEU A 12 -21.79 -20.91 9.36
CA LEU A 12 -20.42 -21.40 9.32
C LEU A 12 -19.78 -21.19 7.93
N VAL A 13 -20.53 -21.36 6.86
CA VAL A 13 -20.07 -21.14 5.48
C VAL A 13 -19.84 -19.65 5.21
N LEU A 14 -20.66 -18.75 5.75
CA LEU A 14 -20.50 -17.30 5.62
C LEU A 14 -19.24 -16.77 6.32
N ILE A 15 -18.82 -17.39 7.43
CA ILE A 15 -17.61 -16.99 8.18
C ILE A 15 -16.33 -17.39 7.42
N ALA A 16 -16.37 -18.43 6.58
CA ALA A 16 -15.21 -18.92 5.83
C ALA A 16 -14.75 -17.96 4.69
N PHE A 17 -15.59 -17.00 4.26
CA PHE A 17 -15.27 -16.09 3.17
C PHE A 17 -14.55 -14.80 3.59
N THR A 18 -14.33 -14.54 4.88
CA THR A 18 -13.75 -13.26 5.35
C THR A 18 -12.25 -13.31 5.69
N ALA A 19 -11.55 -14.43 5.44
CA ALA A 19 -10.19 -14.66 5.95
C ALA A 19 -9.04 -14.42 4.94
N ASN A 20 -9.26 -13.71 3.82
CA ASN A 20 -8.23 -13.57 2.78
C ASN A 20 -7.65 -12.14 2.63
N ALA A 21 -7.43 -11.44 3.74
CA ALA A 21 -6.80 -10.11 3.67
C ALA A 21 -5.25 -10.16 3.71
N GLN A 22 -4.65 -11.33 3.97
CA GLN A 22 -3.21 -11.46 4.20
C GLN A 22 -2.68 -12.74 3.55
N THR A 23 -1.51 -12.64 2.90
CA THR A 23 -0.83 -13.79 2.31
C THR A 23 -0.12 -14.62 3.38
N ASP A 24 -0.14 -15.95 3.25
CA ASP A 24 0.71 -16.84 4.03
C ASP A 24 2.18 -16.77 3.58
N LYS A 25 3.07 -17.39 4.34
CA LYS A 25 4.51 -17.34 4.09
C LYS A 25 4.92 -17.88 2.71
N ALA A 26 4.31 -18.96 2.25
CA ALA A 26 4.63 -19.59 0.98
C ALA A 26 4.14 -18.73 -0.19
N THR A 27 2.93 -18.23 -0.09
CA THR A 27 2.34 -17.31 -1.06
C THR A 27 3.12 -15.99 -1.12
N THR A 28 3.49 -15.41 0.05
CA THR A 28 4.30 -14.19 0.11
C THR A 28 5.63 -14.39 -0.62
N ALA A 29 6.36 -15.49 -0.37
CA ALA A 29 7.61 -15.77 -1.05
C ALA A 29 7.40 -15.87 -2.57
N LYS A 30 6.41 -16.63 -2.99
CA LYS A 30 6.09 -16.86 -4.41
C LYS A 30 5.80 -15.56 -5.17
N ILE A 31 4.93 -14.68 -4.63
CA ILE A 31 4.54 -13.44 -5.30
C ILE A 31 5.67 -12.42 -5.34
N VAL A 32 6.49 -12.34 -4.26
CA VAL A 32 7.65 -11.46 -4.21
C VAL A 32 8.73 -11.90 -5.19
N GLU A 33 9.05 -13.19 -5.26
CA GLU A 33 10.02 -13.74 -6.21
C GLU A 33 9.55 -13.58 -7.66
N ALA A 34 8.26 -13.76 -7.91
CA ALA A 34 7.65 -13.52 -9.23
C ALA A 34 7.53 -12.04 -9.60
N LYS A 35 7.79 -11.11 -8.68
CA LYS A 35 7.53 -9.66 -8.85
C LYS A 35 6.10 -9.42 -9.35
N ASN A 36 5.12 -10.04 -8.71
CA ASN A 36 3.73 -9.99 -9.15
C ASN A 36 2.79 -9.91 -7.94
N TYR A 37 2.64 -8.71 -7.38
CA TYR A 37 1.86 -8.49 -6.17
C TYR A 37 1.35 -7.05 -6.06
N VAL A 38 0.39 -6.86 -5.15
CA VAL A 38 -0.12 -5.55 -4.74
C VAL A 38 0.24 -5.33 -3.27
N PHE A 39 0.82 -4.19 -2.96
CA PHE A 39 0.88 -3.66 -1.60
C PHE A 39 -0.37 -2.81 -1.37
N VAL A 40 -1.18 -3.19 -0.40
CA VAL A 40 -2.40 -2.46 0.01
C VAL A 40 -2.07 -1.63 1.24
N ALA A 41 -2.20 -0.31 1.14
CA ALA A 41 -1.92 0.60 2.24
C ALA A 41 -3.12 0.69 3.19
N THR A 42 -2.88 0.45 4.48
CA THR A 42 -3.91 0.55 5.55
C THR A 42 -3.73 1.78 6.42
N SER A 43 -2.52 2.31 6.48
CA SER A 43 -2.24 3.56 7.19
C SER A 43 -1.08 4.34 6.58
N ALA A 44 -1.04 5.65 6.81
CA ALA A 44 0.04 6.53 6.41
C ALA A 44 0.62 7.27 7.63
N ILE A 45 1.95 7.41 7.65
CA ILE A 45 2.72 8.12 8.67
C ILE A 45 3.58 9.17 7.95
N PRO A 46 3.15 10.44 7.93
CA PRO A 46 3.95 11.53 7.38
C PRO A 46 5.18 11.81 8.24
N LEU A 47 6.25 12.31 7.62
CA LEU A 47 7.48 12.63 8.33
C LEU A 47 7.26 13.70 9.44
N ASN A 48 6.38 14.67 9.21
CA ASN A 48 6.04 15.74 10.16
C ASN A 48 4.62 15.52 10.73
N SER A 49 4.47 14.49 11.50
CA SER A 49 3.18 14.13 12.13
C SER A 49 2.66 15.24 13.08
N ALA A 50 3.55 16.02 13.72
CA ALA A 50 3.17 17.11 14.61
C ALA A 50 2.37 18.22 13.90
N ASP A 51 2.81 18.64 12.71
CA ASP A 51 2.09 19.66 11.91
C ASP A 51 0.72 19.15 11.47
N ILE A 52 0.63 17.86 11.12
CA ILE A 52 -0.62 17.24 10.67
C ILE A 52 -1.58 17.02 11.84
N ASN A 53 -1.07 16.60 13.00
CA ASN A 53 -1.88 16.45 14.21
C ASN A 53 -2.51 17.79 14.64
N SER A 54 -1.80 18.91 14.48
CA SER A 54 -2.35 20.23 14.75
C SER A 54 -3.48 20.64 13.82
N VAL A 55 -3.46 20.19 12.58
CA VAL A 55 -4.52 20.40 11.59
C VAL A 55 -5.69 19.44 11.83
N MET A 56 -5.40 18.16 12.07
CA MET A 56 -6.43 17.14 12.30
C MET A 56 -7.17 17.31 13.62
N SER A 57 -6.50 17.82 14.68
CA SER A 57 -7.16 18.13 15.96
C SER A 57 -8.20 19.25 15.84
N ARG A 58 -8.05 20.13 14.84
CA ARG A 58 -9.04 21.17 14.51
C ARG A 58 -10.23 20.65 13.69
N MET A 59 -10.11 19.45 13.10
CA MET A 59 -11.11 18.84 12.23
C MET A 59 -11.98 17.79 12.93
N SER A 60 -12.10 17.83 14.26
CA SER A 60 -13.03 17.01 15.07
C SER A 60 -12.90 15.49 14.84
N GLY A 61 -11.70 14.91 14.99
CA GLY A 61 -11.49 13.47 14.99
C GLY A 61 -10.49 13.05 16.08
N PRO A 62 -10.52 11.79 16.57
CA PRO A 62 -9.51 11.31 17.50
C PRO A 62 -8.13 11.39 16.83
N ALA A 63 -7.28 12.27 17.34
CA ALA A 63 -5.90 12.42 16.88
C ALA A 63 -5.10 11.15 17.26
N ASN A 64 -5.01 10.20 16.35
CA ASN A 64 -4.12 9.07 16.48
C ASN A 64 -2.70 9.54 16.12
N ALA A 65 -1.98 10.05 17.11
CA ALA A 65 -0.53 10.28 17.17
C ALA A 65 0.23 10.15 15.82
N GLY A 66 -0.12 10.97 14.81
CA GLY A 66 0.59 11.04 13.54
C GLY A 66 0.33 9.92 12.53
N THR A 67 -0.61 9.02 12.81
CA THR A 67 -0.98 7.95 11.88
C THR A 67 -2.35 8.23 11.27
N ILE A 68 -2.44 8.22 9.95
CA ILE A 68 -3.67 8.43 9.19
C ILE A 68 -4.21 7.07 8.76
N ASN A 69 -5.45 6.76 9.13
CA ASN A 69 -6.11 5.53 8.70
C ASN A 69 -6.52 5.64 7.22
N LEU A 70 -6.15 4.64 6.43
CA LEU A 70 -6.46 4.52 5.00
C LEU A 70 -7.41 3.36 4.69
N THR A 71 -7.85 2.64 5.69
CA THR A 71 -8.74 1.48 5.52
C THR A 71 -10.04 1.89 4.83
N GLY A 72 -10.42 1.17 3.78
CA GLY A 72 -11.59 1.50 2.96
C GLY A 72 -11.30 2.43 1.76
N GLY A 73 -10.11 3.03 1.68
CA GLY A 73 -9.64 3.70 0.48
C GLY A 73 -8.81 2.73 -0.35
N ASN A 74 -9.09 2.57 -1.62
CA ASN A 74 -8.36 1.65 -2.51
C ASN A 74 -6.95 2.19 -2.84
N TYR A 75 -6.12 2.39 -1.80
CA TYR A 75 -4.76 2.90 -1.94
C TYR A 75 -3.78 1.76 -2.04
N ASP A 76 -3.10 1.66 -3.17
CA ASP A 76 -2.23 0.54 -3.47
C ASP A 76 -0.96 0.91 -4.24
N LEU A 77 -0.01 -0.03 -4.22
CA LEU A 77 1.15 -0.06 -5.09
C LEU A 77 1.20 -1.43 -5.76
N LYS A 78 0.84 -1.48 -7.02
CA LYS A 78 0.89 -2.70 -7.84
C LYS A 78 2.27 -2.83 -8.48
N ILE A 79 2.89 -3.98 -8.28
CA ILE A 79 4.22 -4.30 -8.80
C ILE A 79 4.09 -5.51 -9.70
N THR A 80 4.54 -5.36 -10.95
CA THR A 80 4.69 -6.43 -11.91
C THR A 80 6.13 -6.47 -12.43
N ALA A 81 6.49 -7.48 -13.19
CA ALA A 81 7.84 -7.59 -13.77
C ALA A 81 8.20 -6.43 -14.70
N ASP A 82 7.20 -5.80 -15.34
CA ASP A 82 7.34 -4.80 -16.39
C ASP A 82 6.78 -3.41 -16.03
N SER A 83 6.05 -3.30 -14.93
CA SER A 83 5.41 -2.04 -14.56
C SER A 83 5.19 -1.88 -13.06
N ILE A 84 5.16 -0.63 -12.62
CA ILE A 84 4.77 -0.21 -11.27
C ILE A 84 3.65 0.80 -11.41
N VAL A 85 2.52 0.51 -10.77
CA VAL A 85 1.37 1.42 -10.71
C VAL A 85 1.17 1.82 -9.26
N ALA A 86 1.26 3.11 -8.98
CA ALA A 86 1.04 3.66 -7.65
C ALA A 86 -0.25 4.47 -7.62
N TYR A 87 -1.06 4.24 -6.60
CA TYR A 87 -2.19 5.06 -6.21
C TYR A 87 -2.18 5.24 -4.68
N LEU A 88 -1.38 6.20 -4.19
CA LEU A 88 -1.16 6.43 -2.76
C LEU A 88 -1.44 7.89 -2.42
N PRO A 89 -2.18 8.20 -1.34
CA PRO A 89 -2.43 9.57 -0.92
C PRO A 89 -1.15 10.15 -0.30
N PHE A 90 -0.93 11.43 -0.44
CA PHE A 90 0.19 12.11 0.19
C PHE A 90 -0.30 13.10 1.25
N TYR A 91 0.31 13.02 2.42
CA TYR A 91 0.09 13.93 3.54
C TYR A 91 1.45 14.48 3.98
N GLY A 92 1.66 15.76 3.81
CA GLY A 92 2.93 16.41 4.12
C GLY A 92 3.15 17.67 3.28
N ARG A 93 4.35 18.21 3.38
CA ARG A 93 4.73 19.41 2.61
C ARG A 93 5.24 19.01 1.24
N ALA A 94 4.73 19.66 0.19
CA ALA A 94 5.31 19.65 -1.13
C ALA A 94 6.20 20.88 -1.28
N TYR A 95 7.41 20.70 -1.86
CA TYR A 95 8.39 21.77 -2.05
C TYR A 95 8.19 22.49 -3.39
N ALA A 96 7.49 21.87 -4.33
CA ALA A 96 7.09 22.47 -5.59
C ALA A 96 5.56 22.48 -5.71
N ALA A 97 5.02 23.53 -6.29
CA ALA A 97 3.59 23.60 -6.59
C ALA A 97 3.21 22.48 -7.59
N PRO A 98 2.03 21.85 -7.46
CA PRO A 98 1.54 20.93 -8.46
C PRO A 98 1.47 21.64 -9.82
N TYR A 99 2.02 21.02 -10.86
CA TYR A 99 1.95 21.57 -12.20
C TYR A 99 0.51 21.48 -12.74
N GLY A 100 -0.09 22.62 -13.05
CA GLY A 100 -1.41 22.77 -13.65
C GLY A 100 -2.42 23.41 -12.72
N LEU A 101 -3.21 24.35 -13.26
CA LEU A 101 -4.19 25.17 -12.54
C LEU A 101 -5.36 24.40 -11.90
N ASN A 102 -5.51 23.09 -12.20
CA ASN A 102 -6.59 22.23 -11.71
C ASN A 102 -6.08 20.95 -11.04
N ASN A 103 -4.78 20.86 -10.65
CA ASN A 103 -4.25 19.62 -10.08
C ASN A 103 -4.45 19.58 -8.56
N THR A 104 -5.64 19.17 -8.14
CA THR A 104 -5.99 18.86 -6.74
C THR A 104 -5.42 17.52 -6.26
N GLU A 105 -4.76 16.75 -7.13
CA GLU A 105 -4.21 15.44 -6.80
C GLU A 105 -2.83 15.56 -6.14
N SER A 106 -2.80 15.62 -4.82
CA SER A 106 -1.56 15.72 -4.05
C SER A 106 -0.82 14.39 -3.84
N GLY A 107 -1.37 13.25 -4.30
CA GLY A 107 -0.85 11.90 -4.05
C GLY A 107 0.28 11.44 -5.00
N TYR A 108 0.68 10.18 -4.81
CA TYR A 108 1.50 9.44 -5.75
C TYR A 108 0.59 8.63 -6.67
N LYS A 109 0.27 9.18 -7.84
CA LYS A 109 -0.57 8.56 -8.86
C LYS A 109 0.19 8.52 -10.16
N PHE A 110 0.78 7.35 -10.46
CA PHE A 110 1.60 7.17 -11.66
C PHE A 110 1.69 5.71 -12.09
N THR A 111 2.06 5.52 -13.36
CA THR A 111 2.51 4.25 -13.90
C THR A 111 3.93 4.43 -14.40
N SER A 112 4.86 3.59 -13.92
CA SER A 112 6.25 3.56 -14.36
C SER A 112 6.54 2.25 -15.09
N LYS A 113 7.19 2.34 -16.25
CA LYS A 113 7.71 1.21 -17.02
C LYS A 113 9.25 1.20 -17.08
N LYS A 114 9.88 2.26 -16.56
CA LYS A 114 11.35 2.37 -16.49
C LYS A 114 11.75 2.56 -15.03
N PHE A 115 12.12 1.48 -14.38
CA PHE A 115 12.49 1.46 -12.96
C PHE A 115 13.62 0.47 -12.69
N LYS A 116 14.35 0.72 -11.60
CA LYS A 116 15.27 -0.25 -10.99
C LYS A 116 14.54 -0.94 -9.86
N TYR A 117 14.68 -2.25 -9.76
CA TYR A 117 14.10 -3.07 -8.71
C TYR A 117 15.18 -3.97 -8.13
N GLU A 118 15.53 -3.77 -6.88
CA GLU A 118 16.48 -4.58 -6.14
C GLU A 118 15.77 -5.25 -4.97
N SER A 119 15.88 -6.56 -4.86
CA SER A 119 15.34 -7.35 -3.76
C SER A 119 16.48 -8.02 -3.01
N LYS A 120 16.48 -7.85 -1.69
CA LYS A 120 17.44 -8.51 -0.78
C LYS A 120 16.65 -9.22 0.31
N LYS A 121 17.19 -10.34 0.82
CA LYS A 121 16.63 -10.95 2.02
C LYS A 121 16.90 -10.05 3.22
N GLY A 122 15.84 -9.65 3.90
CA GLY A 122 15.89 -8.79 5.07
C GLY A 122 16.49 -9.49 6.30
N LYS A 123 17.01 -8.71 7.24
CA LYS A 123 17.62 -9.24 8.48
C LYS A 123 16.68 -10.08 9.34
N LYS A 124 15.37 -9.88 9.24
CA LYS A 124 14.31 -10.57 10.02
C LYS A 124 13.51 -11.57 9.19
N LYS A 125 14.17 -12.35 8.32
CA LYS A 125 13.53 -13.38 7.48
C LYS A 125 12.40 -12.85 6.61
N GLY A 126 12.55 -11.68 6.00
CA GLY A 126 11.60 -11.08 5.06
C GLY A 126 12.34 -10.61 3.80
N TRP A 127 11.81 -9.60 3.15
CA TRP A 127 12.42 -8.99 1.96
C TRP A 127 12.54 -7.49 2.15
N ASP A 128 13.70 -6.95 1.77
CA ASP A 128 13.95 -5.52 1.64
C ASP A 128 14.04 -5.22 0.14
N ILE A 129 13.09 -4.44 -0.37
CA ILE A 129 12.96 -4.14 -1.79
C ILE A 129 13.16 -2.65 -1.99
N ALA A 130 14.13 -2.29 -2.81
CA ALA A 130 14.37 -0.93 -3.25
C ALA A 130 13.90 -0.74 -4.69
N ILE A 131 13.07 0.26 -4.92
CA ILE A 131 12.53 0.61 -6.23
C ILE A 131 12.86 2.07 -6.51
N GLN A 132 13.37 2.35 -7.70
CA GLN A 132 13.62 3.70 -8.18
C GLN A 132 13.05 3.87 -9.57
N THR A 133 12.08 4.78 -9.74
CA THR A 133 11.52 5.12 -11.06
C THR A 133 12.41 6.13 -11.77
N THR A 134 12.46 6.07 -13.11
CA THR A 134 13.24 6.99 -13.94
C THR A 134 12.39 7.72 -14.98
N ASP A 135 11.16 7.28 -15.19
CA ASP A 135 10.19 7.86 -16.14
C ASP A 135 9.06 8.64 -15.46
N VAL A 136 9.17 8.83 -14.14
CA VAL A 136 8.22 9.61 -13.34
C VAL A 136 8.84 10.95 -12.97
N LYS A 137 8.06 12.02 -13.09
CA LYS A 137 8.50 13.41 -12.91
C LYS A 137 9.28 13.69 -11.61
N ASP A 138 8.89 13.05 -10.52
CA ASP A 138 9.40 13.36 -9.17
C ASP A 138 10.55 12.44 -8.73
N ASN A 139 11.14 11.65 -9.64
CA ASN A 139 12.19 10.67 -9.29
C ASN A 139 11.86 9.90 -8.00
N VAL A 140 10.75 9.20 -8.00
CA VAL A 140 10.22 8.53 -6.83
C VAL A 140 11.10 7.33 -6.46
N ARG A 141 11.55 7.30 -5.20
CA ARG A 141 12.22 6.16 -4.58
C ARG A 141 11.31 5.54 -3.55
N MET A 142 11.23 4.24 -3.56
CA MET A 142 10.39 3.44 -2.69
C MET A 142 11.21 2.34 -2.03
N ASN A 143 11.13 2.23 -0.71
CA ASN A 143 11.72 1.14 0.05
C ASN A 143 10.61 0.35 0.71
N LEU A 144 10.43 -0.90 0.30
CA LEU A 144 9.39 -1.78 0.77
C LEU A 144 10.00 -2.90 1.60
N ASN A 145 9.71 -2.91 2.89
CA ASN A 145 10.09 -3.97 3.82
C ASN A 145 8.91 -4.90 4.00
N ILE A 146 9.09 -6.17 3.69
CA ILE A 146 8.04 -7.20 3.72
C ILE A 146 8.40 -8.26 4.74
N SER A 147 7.48 -8.59 5.64
CA SER A 147 7.60 -9.73 6.55
C SER A 147 7.23 -11.04 5.85
N GLU A 148 7.64 -12.18 6.42
CA GLU A 148 7.22 -13.50 5.91
C GLU A 148 5.70 -13.69 5.90
N SER A 149 4.98 -13.03 6.77
CA SER A 149 3.52 -13.09 6.88
C SER A 149 2.78 -12.09 5.98
N GLY A 150 3.47 -11.44 5.04
CA GLY A 150 2.86 -10.52 4.09
C GLY A 150 2.57 -9.11 4.62
N TYR A 151 2.82 -8.81 5.89
CA TYR A 151 2.79 -7.41 6.35
C TYR A 151 3.96 -6.65 5.75
N ALA A 152 3.71 -5.40 5.39
CA ALA A 152 4.73 -4.60 4.74
C ALA A 152 4.69 -3.14 5.16
N THR A 153 5.86 -2.51 5.14
CA THR A 153 6.05 -1.08 5.34
C THR A 153 6.72 -0.50 4.10
N LEU A 154 6.09 0.48 3.50
CA LEU A 154 6.54 1.20 2.31
C LEU A 154 6.94 2.62 2.68
N SER A 155 8.22 2.96 2.52
CA SER A 155 8.72 4.33 2.63
C SER A 155 8.91 4.92 1.25
N VAL A 156 8.30 6.09 1.01
CA VAL A 156 8.35 6.80 -0.27
C VAL A 156 9.04 8.13 -0.11
N THR A 157 10.02 8.39 -0.95
CA THR A 157 10.74 9.66 -1.04
C THR A 157 10.71 10.18 -2.46
N SER A 158 10.64 11.49 -2.62
CA SER A 158 10.74 12.17 -3.91
C SER A 158 11.47 13.51 -3.76
N VAL A 159 11.91 14.09 -4.86
CA VAL A 159 12.60 15.39 -4.84
C VAL A 159 11.67 16.55 -4.47
N ASN A 160 10.37 16.42 -4.74
CA ASN A 160 9.40 17.51 -4.59
C ASN A 160 8.48 17.37 -3.37
N LYS A 161 8.57 16.28 -2.60
CA LYS A 161 7.69 16.02 -1.45
C LYS A 161 8.47 15.48 -0.28
N GLN A 162 8.03 15.77 0.92
CA GLN A 162 8.53 15.12 2.14
C GLN A 162 8.37 13.61 2.06
N SER A 163 9.23 12.90 2.78
CA SER A 163 9.09 11.44 2.93
C SER A 163 7.79 11.10 3.65
N ILE A 164 7.18 10.00 3.24
CA ILE A 164 5.99 9.43 3.87
C ILE A 164 6.14 7.91 3.96
N THR A 165 5.64 7.33 5.03
CA THR A 165 5.65 5.88 5.24
C THR A 165 4.23 5.37 5.28
N TYR A 166 3.98 4.23 4.63
CA TYR A 166 2.71 3.53 4.65
C TYR A 166 2.91 2.16 5.29
N ASN A 167 1.98 1.74 6.15
CA ASN A 167 1.88 0.36 6.59
C ASN A 167 0.72 -0.32 5.88
N GLY A 168 0.87 -1.61 5.66
CA GLY A 168 -0.12 -2.37 4.93
C GLY A 168 0.27 -3.85 4.82
N TYR A 169 -0.22 -4.49 3.80
CA TYR A 169 0.00 -5.91 3.53
C TYR A 169 0.09 -6.18 2.02
N LEU A 170 0.66 -7.34 1.69
CA LEU A 170 0.68 -7.83 0.33
C LEU A 170 -0.57 -8.64 0.01
N SER A 171 -1.02 -8.51 -1.24
CA SER A 171 -2.07 -9.31 -1.85
C SER A 171 -1.62 -9.82 -3.21
N GLU A 172 -2.18 -10.91 -3.66
CA GLU A 172 -2.02 -11.36 -5.05
C GLU A 172 -2.74 -10.38 -6.00
N ILE A 173 -2.22 -10.26 -7.22
CA ILE A 173 -2.93 -9.52 -8.26
C ILE A 173 -4.13 -10.35 -8.70
N GLU A 174 -5.33 -9.84 -8.47
CA GLU A 174 -6.55 -10.47 -8.96
C GLU A 174 -6.49 -10.62 -10.49
N LYS A 175 -6.57 -11.86 -10.96
CA LYS A 175 -6.80 -12.12 -12.38
C LYS A 175 -8.22 -11.66 -12.68
N LYS A 176 -8.39 -10.56 -13.43
CA LYS A 176 -9.69 -10.23 -14.01
C LYS A 176 -10.22 -11.45 -14.72
N SER A 177 -11.27 -12.06 -14.18
CA SER A 177 -12.05 -13.06 -14.93
C SER A 177 -12.51 -12.41 -16.23
N PRO A 178 -12.33 -13.04 -17.39
CA PRO A 178 -12.85 -12.48 -18.63
C PRO A 178 -14.36 -12.28 -18.46
N ALA A 179 -14.80 -11.06 -18.71
CA ALA A 179 -16.24 -10.75 -18.74
C ALA A 179 -16.90 -11.68 -19.76
N LYS A 180 -17.89 -12.43 -19.27
CA LYS A 180 -18.75 -13.25 -20.13
C LYS A 180 -19.67 -12.33 -20.94
#